data_e30e5d0e783a2a811a1fd5a89b2041f3
#
_entry.id   e30e5d0e783a2a811a1fd5a89b2041f3
#
_cell.length_a   1.000
_cell.length_b   1.000
_cell.length_c   1.000
_cell.angle_alpha   90.00
_cell.angle_beta   90.00
_cell.angle_gamma   90.00
#
_symmetry.space_group_name_H-M   'P 1'
#
loop_
_entity.id
_entity.type
_entity.pdbx_description
1 polymer ?
#
loop_
_entity_poly.entity_id
_entity_poly.type
_entity_poly.pdbx_seq_one_letter_code
_entity_poly.pdbx_strand_id
1 'polypeptide(L)'
;MNERIVLGLGGTVDYEIDWDDDVVQALAEEYGIRADELTRTAPVTTERELVVALLAFLADGAGGERFASSSRIVEEFAQRFPRRITLGGTGVRAGYALAVHGLSSTQHLVSIDDHVRRLLPAGTEYVSSATADSTDPHLIVQFPRGARVRLGDRVLAAPHPNRVIFANDPPNRELLLAE
;
A
#
# COMPACT_ATOMS: atom_id res chain seq x y z
N MET A 1 34.76 9.38 -17.51
CA MET A 1 33.88 9.86 -16.44
C MET A 1 33.00 8.69 -16.06
N ASN A 2 33.05 8.22 -14.82
CA ASN A 2 32.10 7.24 -14.34
C ASN A 2 30.83 8.03 -13.95
N GLU A 3 29.89 8.11 -14.88
CA GLU A 3 28.60 8.72 -14.58
C GLU A 3 27.85 7.83 -13.61
N ARG A 4 27.38 8.40 -12.51
CA ARG A 4 26.63 7.72 -11.47
C ARG A 4 25.16 8.11 -11.60
N ILE A 5 24.29 7.11 -11.78
CA ILE A 5 22.84 7.35 -11.82
C ILE A 5 22.35 7.32 -10.37
N VAL A 6 21.81 8.45 -9.91
CA VAL A 6 21.18 8.56 -8.60
C VAL A 6 19.68 8.72 -8.79
N LEU A 7 18.90 7.89 -8.12
CA LEU A 7 17.44 7.86 -8.20
C LEU A 7 16.87 8.14 -6.80
N GLY A 8 15.87 8.94 -6.75
CA GLY A 8 15.15 9.31 -5.52
C GLY A 8 13.80 9.92 -5.88
N LEU A 9 13.03 10.38 -4.95
CA LEU A 9 13.16 10.35 -3.51
C LEU A 9 12.10 9.40 -2.98
N GLY A 10 12.46 8.61 -1.97
CA GLY A 10 11.53 7.70 -1.32
C GLY A 10 11.34 6.38 -2.06
N GLY A 11 10.93 5.41 -1.31
CA GLY A 11 10.48 4.08 -1.73
C GLY A 11 9.52 3.56 -0.68
N THR A 12 8.66 2.64 -1.07
CA THR A 12 7.64 2.07 -0.20
C THR A 12 7.75 0.56 -0.15
N VAL A 13 7.36 -0.02 0.98
CA VAL A 13 7.09 -1.47 1.07
C VAL A 13 5.60 -1.63 0.78
N ASP A 14 5.27 -2.31 -0.31
CA ASP A 14 3.89 -2.49 -0.73
C ASP A 14 3.40 -3.88 -0.31
N TYR A 15 2.32 -3.93 0.47
CA TYR A 15 1.56 -5.14 0.78
C TYR A 15 0.41 -5.23 -0.22
N GLU A 16 0.61 -6.02 -1.27
CA GLU A 16 -0.38 -6.21 -2.31
C GLU A 16 -1.30 -7.38 -1.97
N ILE A 17 -2.59 -7.11 -1.93
CA ILE A 17 -3.66 -8.05 -1.60
C ILE A 17 -4.62 -8.12 -2.79
N ASP A 18 -4.92 -9.34 -3.21
CA ASP A 18 -6.04 -9.60 -4.09
C ASP A 18 -7.34 -9.71 -3.28
N TRP A 19 -8.42 -9.17 -3.83
CA TRP A 19 -9.73 -9.20 -3.21
C TRP A 19 -10.22 -10.65 -3.01
N ASP A 20 -10.78 -10.90 -1.83
CA ASP A 20 -11.45 -12.14 -1.48
C ASP A 20 -12.85 -11.80 -0.93
N ASP A 21 -13.89 -12.17 -1.68
CA ASP A 21 -15.28 -11.87 -1.32
C ASP A 21 -15.65 -12.42 0.09
N ASP A 22 -15.19 -13.62 0.43
CA ASP A 22 -15.54 -14.28 1.68
C ASP A 22 -14.84 -13.61 2.87
N VAL A 23 -13.56 -13.28 2.75
CA VAL A 23 -12.80 -12.59 3.80
C VAL A 23 -13.39 -11.21 4.06
N VAL A 24 -13.67 -10.44 3.01
CA VAL A 24 -14.21 -9.07 3.17
C VAL A 24 -15.66 -9.12 3.67
N GLN A 25 -16.45 -10.12 3.26
CA GLN A 25 -17.79 -10.36 3.80
C GLN A 25 -17.74 -10.64 5.31
N ALA A 26 -16.83 -11.54 5.74
CA ALA A 26 -16.65 -11.85 7.15
C ALA A 26 -16.24 -10.63 7.98
N LEU A 27 -15.35 -9.78 7.45
CA LEU A 27 -14.95 -8.52 8.10
C LEU A 27 -16.12 -7.54 8.22
N ALA A 28 -16.94 -7.41 7.17
CA ALA A 28 -18.12 -6.56 7.20
C ALA A 28 -19.14 -7.01 8.27
N GLU A 29 -19.29 -8.32 8.45
CA GLU A 29 -20.15 -8.93 9.48
C GLU A 29 -19.54 -8.78 10.88
N GLU A 30 -18.25 -9.09 11.05
CA GLU A 30 -17.49 -8.94 12.31
C GLU A 30 -17.64 -7.52 12.87
N TYR A 31 -17.53 -6.52 12.01
CA TYR A 31 -17.62 -5.11 12.39
C TYR A 31 -19.04 -4.54 12.34
N GLY A 32 -20.04 -5.32 11.97
CA GLY A 32 -21.43 -4.89 11.87
C GLY A 32 -21.64 -3.69 10.95
N ILE A 33 -20.94 -3.68 9.80
CA ILE A 33 -20.95 -2.53 8.88
C ILE A 33 -22.29 -2.47 8.14
N ARG A 34 -22.87 -1.26 8.09
CA ARG A 34 -24.12 -1.00 7.39
C ARG A 34 -23.89 -0.12 6.16
N ALA A 35 -24.78 -0.25 5.18
CA ALA A 35 -24.68 0.47 3.91
C ALA A 35 -24.85 1.99 4.03
N ASP A 36 -25.49 2.48 5.09
CA ASP A 36 -25.72 3.92 5.34
C ASP A 36 -24.52 4.63 5.99
N GLU A 37 -23.52 3.89 6.49
CA GLU A 37 -22.32 4.46 7.10
C GLU A 37 -21.10 4.52 6.16
N LEU A 38 -21.25 4.03 4.92
CA LEU A 38 -20.14 3.99 3.98
C LEU A 38 -19.68 5.41 3.60
N THR A 39 -18.38 5.66 3.78
CA THR A 39 -17.78 6.96 3.47
C THR A 39 -16.31 6.79 3.07
N ARG A 40 -15.88 7.52 2.03
CA ARG A 40 -14.48 7.56 1.60
C ARG A 40 -13.68 8.66 2.28
N THR A 41 -14.32 9.54 3.05
CA THR A 41 -13.70 10.77 3.53
C THR A 41 -13.48 10.81 5.04
N ALA A 42 -14.13 9.94 5.81
CA ALA A 42 -13.92 9.86 7.25
C ALA A 42 -12.48 9.46 7.59
N PRO A 43 -11.91 9.91 8.71
CA PRO A 43 -10.62 9.44 9.20
C PRO A 43 -10.58 7.91 9.32
N VAL A 44 -9.42 7.32 9.07
CA VAL A 44 -9.15 5.89 9.25
C VAL A 44 -8.25 5.72 10.47
N THR A 45 -8.87 5.50 11.63
CA THR A 45 -8.18 5.38 12.93
C THR A 45 -8.27 3.98 13.53
N THR A 46 -9.06 3.10 12.90
CA THR A 46 -9.26 1.71 13.27
C THR A 46 -9.35 0.82 12.03
N GLU A 47 -9.17 -0.51 12.20
CA GLU A 47 -9.38 -1.48 11.11
C GLU A 47 -10.84 -1.43 10.61
N ARG A 48 -11.83 -1.26 11.50
CA ARG A 48 -13.23 -1.10 11.12
C ARG A 48 -13.44 0.06 10.14
N GLU A 49 -12.85 1.23 10.43
CA GLU A 49 -12.95 2.41 9.57
C GLU A 49 -12.23 2.23 8.22
N LEU A 50 -11.13 1.43 8.22
CA LEU A 50 -10.47 1.03 6.98
C LEU A 50 -11.44 0.20 6.12
N VAL A 51 -12.14 -0.78 6.70
CA VAL A 51 -13.12 -1.62 5.97
C VAL A 51 -14.30 -0.76 5.49
N VAL A 52 -14.83 0.17 6.30
CA VAL A 52 -15.88 1.11 5.88
C VAL A 52 -15.45 1.92 4.65
N ALA A 53 -14.23 2.47 4.67
CA ALA A 53 -13.70 3.23 3.55
C ALA A 53 -13.50 2.35 2.30
N LEU A 54 -12.94 1.15 2.47
CA LEU A 54 -12.74 0.18 1.38
C LEU A 54 -14.07 -0.17 0.70
N LEU A 55 -15.10 -0.48 1.48
CA LEU A 55 -16.44 -0.81 0.97
C LEU A 55 -17.11 0.41 0.30
N ALA A 56 -16.83 1.63 0.76
CA ALA A 56 -17.29 2.84 0.10
C ALA A 56 -16.65 3.00 -1.30
N PHE A 57 -15.36 2.72 -1.44
CA PHE A 57 -14.70 2.70 -2.76
C PHE A 57 -15.30 1.63 -3.68
N LEU A 58 -15.55 0.44 -3.15
CA LEU A 58 -16.21 -0.64 -3.89
C LEU A 58 -17.61 -0.21 -4.38
N ALA A 59 -18.42 0.37 -3.48
CA ALA A 59 -19.79 0.82 -3.79
C ALA A 59 -19.83 1.88 -4.88
N ASP A 60 -18.84 2.78 -4.90
CA ASP A 60 -18.71 3.85 -5.89
C ASP A 60 -18.02 3.38 -7.20
N GLY A 61 -17.48 2.15 -7.24
CA GLY A 61 -16.68 1.66 -8.34
C GLY A 61 -15.38 2.47 -8.55
N ALA A 62 -14.88 3.09 -7.50
CA ALA A 62 -13.74 3.99 -7.54
C ALA A 62 -12.48 3.34 -6.95
N GLY A 63 -11.32 3.83 -7.37
CA GLY A 63 -10.04 3.63 -6.69
C GLY A 63 -9.57 4.91 -6.03
N GLY A 64 -8.50 4.81 -5.25
CA GLY A 64 -7.89 5.97 -4.61
C GLY A 64 -6.92 5.62 -3.49
N GLU A 65 -6.50 6.66 -2.78
CA GLU A 65 -5.60 6.56 -1.65
C GLU A 65 -6.20 7.18 -0.41
N ARG A 66 -5.91 6.59 0.74
CA ARG A 66 -6.32 7.08 2.05
C ARG A 66 -5.20 6.94 3.06
N PHE A 67 -5.03 7.97 3.90
CA PHE A 67 -4.16 7.86 5.05
C PHE A 67 -4.89 7.16 6.21
N ALA A 68 -4.20 6.16 6.79
CA ALA A 68 -4.53 5.58 8.08
C ALA A 68 -3.72 6.30 9.18
N SER A 69 -4.26 6.38 10.38
CA SER A 69 -3.57 7.07 11.49
C SER A 69 -2.33 6.35 12.00
N SER A 70 -2.17 5.07 11.68
CA SER A 70 -0.98 4.29 12.02
C SER A 70 -0.75 3.13 11.04
N SER A 71 0.52 2.76 10.85
CA SER A 71 0.92 1.59 10.05
C SER A 71 0.38 0.29 10.63
N ARG A 72 0.16 0.23 11.94
CA ARG A 72 -0.42 -0.94 12.61
C ARG A 72 -1.80 -1.33 12.05
N ILE A 73 -2.67 -0.36 11.74
CA ILE A 73 -3.99 -0.62 11.15
C ILE A 73 -3.84 -1.31 9.79
N VAL A 74 -2.89 -0.83 9.01
CA VAL A 74 -2.55 -1.38 7.69
C VAL A 74 -2.02 -2.82 7.80
N GLU A 75 -1.13 -3.05 8.76
CA GLU A 75 -0.53 -4.36 9.01
C GLU A 75 -1.54 -5.38 9.53
N GLU A 76 -2.40 -4.99 10.49
CA GLU A 76 -3.45 -5.85 11.05
C GLU A 76 -4.42 -6.30 9.96
N PHE A 77 -4.89 -5.38 9.13
CA PHE A 77 -5.75 -5.71 8.00
C PHE A 77 -5.04 -6.64 6.99
N ALA A 78 -3.77 -6.33 6.65
CA ALA A 78 -3.00 -7.14 5.71
C ALA A 78 -2.79 -8.60 6.18
N GLN A 79 -2.81 -8.86 7.50
CA GLN A 79 -2.67 -10.20 8.05
C GLN A 79 -3.90 -11.09 7.81
N ARG A 80 -5.05 -10.50 7.48
CA ARG A 80 -6.28 -11.24 7.18
C ARG A 80 -6.22 -11.95 5.82
N PHE A 81 -5.24 -11.61 4.97
CA PHE A 81 -5.13 -12.07 3.59
C PHE A 81 -3.76 -12.68 3.27
N PRO A 82 -3.71 -13.62 2.32
CA PRO A 82 -2.47 -13.85 1.59
C PRO A 82 -2.01 -12.55 0.92
N ARG A 83 -0.73 -12.22 1.07
CA ARG A 83 -0.20 -10.98 0.50
C ARG A 83 1.13 -11.18 -0.20
N ARG A 84 1.36 -10.41 -1.22
CA ARG A 84 2.66 -10.26 -1.86
C ARG A 84 3.32 -8.99 -1.34
N ILE A 85 4.61 -9.09 -0.98
CA ILE A 85 5.40 -7.94 -0.54
C ILE A 85 6.31 -7.53 -1.69
N THR A 86 6.18 -6.28 -2.14
CA THR A 86 6.98 -5.69 -3.22
C THR A 86 7.53 -4.34 -2.80
N LEU A 87 8.41 -3.77 -3.62
CA LEU A 87 8.86 -2.39 -3.45
C LEU A 87 8.14 -1.48 -4.42
N GLY A 88 7.56 -0.42 -3.89
CA GLY A 88 6.98 0.69 -4.61
C GLY A 88 7.92 1.89 -4.72
N GLY A 89 7.40 2.94 -5.32
CA GLY A 89 8.12 4.19 -5.59
C GLY A 89 8.73 4.24 -6.99
N THR A 90 8.60 5.42 -7.62
CA THR A 90 9.04 5.62 -9.00
C THR A 90 10.55 5.43 -9.16
N GLY A 91 11.35 5.94 -8.22
CA GLY A 91 12.81 5.77 -8.22
C GLY A 91 13.21 4.30 -8.13
N VAL A 92 12.59 3.53 -7.24
CA VAL A 92 12.85 2.09 -7.10
C VAL A 92 12.49 1.34 -8.37
N ARG A 93 11.33 1.62 -8.97
CA ARG A 93 10.93 1.00 -10.25
C ARG A 93 11.87 1.34 -11.39
N ALA A 94 12.37 2.57 -11.45
CA ALA A 94 13.40 2.98 -12.41
C ALA A 94 14.72 2.21 -12.18
N GLY A 95 15.13 2.02 -10.93
CA GLY A 95 16.29 1.21 -10.57
C GLY A 95 16.17 -0.25 -11.02
N TYR A 96 15.00 -0.86 -10.87
CA TYR A 96 14.74 -2.19 -11.44
C TYR A 96 14.90 -2.23 -12.96
N ALA A 97 14.35 -1.23 -13.67
CA ALA A 97 14.49 -1.15 -15.12
C ALA A 97 15.95 -1.03 -15.55
N LEU A 98 16.73 -0.19 -14.86
CA LEU A 98 18.18 -0.07 -15.10
C LEU A 98 18.91 -1.38 -14.85
N ALA A 99 18.63 -2.06 -13.74
CA ALA A 99 19.26 -3.32 -13.38
C ALA A 99 19.01 -4.43 -14.45
N VAL A 100 17.81 -4.49 -15.03
CA VAL A 100 17.48 -5.40 -16.15
C VAL A 100 18.38 -5.15 -17.36
N HIS A 101 18.81 -3.89 -17.57
CA HIS A 101 19.75 -3.51 -18.64
C HIS A 101 21.22 -3.58 -18.23
N GLY A 102 21.53 -4.15 -17.05
CA GLY A 102 22.91 -4.27 -16.56
C GLY A 102 23.53 -2.95 -16.09
N LEU A 103 22.71 -1.94 -15.83
CA LEU A 103 23.14 -0.64 -15.33
C LEU A 103 22.97 -0.58 -13.81
N SER A 104 23.95 -0.03 -13.12
CA SER A 104 23.88 0.22 -11.69
C SER A 104 23.29 1.59 -11.39
N SER A 105 22.63 1.71 -10.23
CA SER A 105 22.13 2.99 -9.72
C SER A 105 22.27 3.05 -8.19
N THR A 106 22.31 4.27 -7.67
CA THR A 106 22.19 4.53 -6.23
C THR A 106 20.78 5.02 -5.94
N GLN A 107 20.08 4.38 -5.02
CA GLN A 107 18.73 4.75 -4.61
C GLN A 107 18.80 5.61 -3.34
N HIS A 108 18.09 6.75 -3.32
CA HIS A 108 17.81 7.42 -2.05
C HIS A 108 16.48 6.92 -1.49
N LEU A 109 16.52 6.36 -0.27
CA LEU A 109 15.38 5.74 0.40
C LEU A 109 15.10 6.47 1.71
N VAL A 110 13.85 6.80 1.99
CA VAL A 110 13.43 7.46 3.23
C VAL A 110 13.05 6.45 4.33
N SER A 111 12.71 5.24 3.95
CA SER A 111 12.41 4.12 4.85
C SER A 111 13.23 2.92 4.43
N ILE A 112 13.74 2.17 5.38
CA ILE A 112 14.51 0.96 5.12
C ILE A 112 14.23 -0.09 6.19
N ASP A 113 14.06 -1.32 5.75
CA ASP A 113 13.90 -2.50 6.57
C ASP A 113 14.47 -3.74 5.87
N ASP A 114 14.25 -4.91 6.44
CA ASP A 114 14.70 -6.16 5.84
C ASP A 114 13.97 -6.50 4.52
N HIS A 115 12.74 -6.05 4.33
CA HIS A 115 12.04 -6.21 3.05
C HIS A 115 12.72 -5.39 1.96
N VAL A 116 13.05 -4.14 2.24
CA VAL A 116 13.77 -3.26 1.31
C VAL A 116 15.10 -3.90 0.93
N ARG A 117 15.92 -4.30 1.91
CA ARG A 117 17.25 -4.90 1.67
C ARG A 117 17.18 -6.17 0.82
N ARG A 118 16.18 -7.01 1.07
CA ARG A 118 15.98 -8.27 0.36
C ARG A 118 15.46 -8.09 -1.06
N LEU A 119 14.65 -7.06 -1.28
CA LEU A 119 13.93 -6.85 -2.53
C LEU A 119 14.62 -5.90 -3.50
N LEU A 120 15.60 -5.12 -3.07
CA LEU A 120 16.40 -4.30 -3.97
C LEU A 120 17.16 -5.18 -4.97
N PRO A 121 17.28 -4.77 -6.25
CA PRO A 121 18.07 -5.49 -7.23
C PRO A 121 19.50 -5.69 -6.79
N ALA A 122 20.08 -6.83 -7.10
CA ALA A 122 21.49 -7.11 -6.82
C ALA A 122 22.39 -6.03 -7.45
N GLY A 123 23.35 -5.53 -6.69
CA GLY A 123 24.25 -4.46 -7.13
C GLY A 123 23.66 -3.04 -7.05
N THR A 124 22.43 -2.88 -6.55
CA THR A 124 21.88 -1.56 -6.24
C THR A 124 22.52 -1.04 -4.94
N GLU A 125 23.16 0.12 -5.01
CA GLU A 125 23.57 0.87 -3.84
C GLU A 125 22.39 1.71 -3.32
N TYR A 126 22.37 2.00 -2.03
CA TYR A 126 21.40 2.95 -1.48
C TYR A 126 22.02 3.88 -0.44
N VAL A 127 21.40 5.05 -0.32
CA VAL A 127 21.59 6.00 0.76
C VAL A 127 20.25 6.17 1.44
N SER A 128 20.23 6.15 2.77
CA SER A 128 19.01 6.32 3.53
C SER A 128 19.10 7.53 4.44
N SER A 129 18.04 8.33 4.46
CA SER A 129 17.83 9.37 5.47
C SER A 129 17.18 8.82 6.75
N ALA A 130 16.78 7.56 6.77
CA ALA A 130 16.26 6.92 7.98
C ALA A 130 17.38 6.74 9.01
N THR A 131 17.09 7.11 10.26
CA THR A 131 18.00 6.95 11.41
C THR A 131 17.83 5.60 12.11
N ALA A 132 16.74 4.90 11.82
CA ALA A 132 16.40 3.57 12.30
C ALA A 132 15.54 2.85 11.28
N ASP A 133 15.56 1.53 11.32
CA ASP A 133 14.66 0.74 10.48
C ASP A 133 13.20 1.02 10.86
N SER A 134 12.36 1.19 9.85
CA SER A 134 10.92 1.33 10.00
C SER A 134 10.20 0.57 8.90
N THR A 135 9.09 -0.06 9.25
CA THR A 135 8.17 -0.67 8.30
C THR A 135 6.88 0.12 8.31
N ASP A 136 6.69 0.94 7.27
CA ASP A 136 5.46 1.71 7.06
C ASP A 136 4.86 1.27 5.72
N PRO A 137 4.15 0.12 5.67
CA PRO A 137 3.71 -0.45 4.42
C PRO A 137 2.56 0.34 3.80
N HIS A 138 2.55 0.38 2.47
CA HIS A 138 1.37 0.70 1.70
C HIS A 138 0.55 -0.57 1.49
N LEU A 139 -0.67 -0.58 1.99
CA LEU A 139 -1.64 -1.64 1.70
C LEU A 139 -2.31 -1.35 0.37
N ILE A 140 -2.15 -2.23 -0.60
CA ILE A 140 -2.76 -2.14 -1.92
C ILE A 140 -3.78 -3.25 -2.05
N VAL A 141 -5.06 -2.91 -1.91
CA VAL A 141 -6.18 -3.85 -2.11
C VAL A 141 -6.65 -3.76 -3.56
N GLN A 142 -6.46 -4.84 -4.31
CA GLN A 142 -6.87 -4.93 -5.71
C GLN A 142 -8.17 -5.72 -5.81
N PHE A 143 -9.21 -5.13 -6.37
CA PHE A 143 -10.47 -5.82 -6.58
C PHE A 143 -10.80 -5.96 -8.06
N PRO A 144 -11.22 -7.15 -8.51
CA PRO A 144 -11.61 -7.41 -9.89
C PRO A 144 -13.02 -6.86 -10.17
N ARG A 145 -13.38 -6.83 -11.45
CA ARG A 145 -14.78 -6.64 -11.83
C ARG A 145 -15.64 -7.75 -11.20
N GLY A 146 -16.73 -7.37 -10.56
CA GLY A 146 -17.66 -8.29 -9.92
C GLY A 146 -17.31 -8.64 -8.47
N ALA A 147 -16.18 -8.16 -7.92
CA ALA A 147 -15.93 -8.18 -6.49
C ALA A 147 -17.15 -7.66 -5.72
N ARG A 148 -17.60 -8.35 -4.68
CA ARG A 148 -18.90 -8.06 -4.06
C ARG A 148 -18.91 -8.30 -2.55
N VAL A 149 -19.79 -7.55 -1.89
CA VAL A 149 -20.12 -7.72 -0.47
C VAL A 149 -21.59 -7.40 -0.25
N ARG A 150 -22.24 -8.15 0.64
CA ARG A 150 -23.63 -7.92 1.04
C ARG A 150 -23.69 -7.20 2.39
N LEU A 151 -24.40 -6.08 2.45
CA LEU A 151 -24.69 -5.33 3.67
C LEU A 151 -26.21 -5.25 3.86
N GLY A 152 -26.75 -6.15 4.70
CA GLY A 152 -28.20 -6.32 4.82
C GLY A 152 -28.83 -6.74 3.48
N ASP A 153 -29.80 -5.95 3.01
CA ASP A 153 -30.48 -6.20 1.73
C ASP A 153 -29.72 -5.63 0.52
N ARG A 154 -28.66 -4.86 0.75
CA ARG A 154 -27.86 -4.25 -0.32
C ARG A 154 -26.67 -5.10 -0.70
N VAL A 155 -26.48 -5.31 -2.01
CA VAL A 155 -25.25 -5.92 -2.55
C VAL A 155 -24.42 -4.82 -3.19
N LEU A 156 -23.21 -4.64 -2.70
CA LEU A 156 -22.18 -3.83 -3.34
C LEU A 156 -21.48 -4.69 -4.38
N ALA A 157 -21.15 -4.13 -5.54
CA ALA A 157 -20.38 -4.85 -6.56
C ALA A 157 -19.53 -3.88 -7.38
N ALA A 158 -18.27 -4.26 -7.63
CA ALA A 158 -17.38 -3.49 -8.48
C ALA A 158 -17.79 -3.57 -9.95
N PRO A 159 -18.07 -2.44 -10.63
CA PRO A 159 -18.45 -2.43 -12.04
C PRO A 159 -17.24 -2.71 -12.97
N HIS A 160 -16.03 -2.45 -12.52
CA HIS A 160 -14.75 -2.68 -13.21
C HIS A 160 -13.62 -2.90 -12.21
N PRO A 161 -12.47 -3.45 -12.64
CA PRO A 161 -11.32 -3.61 -11.75
C PRO A 161 -10.80 -2.28 -11.25
N ASN A 162 -10.38 -2.24 -9.99
CA ASN A 162 -9.75 -1.06 -9.43
C ASN A 162 -8.86 -1.43 -8.23
N ARG A 163 -8.22 -0.44 -7.60
CA ARG A 163 -7.44 -0.62 -6.38
C ARG A 163 -7.62 0.54 -5.42
N VAL A 164 -7.49 0.24 -4.14
CA VAL A 164 -7.43 1.23 -3.07
C VAL A 164 -6.12 1.06 -2.32
N ILE A 165 -5.46 2.17 -2.00
CA ILE A 165 -4.23 2.20 -1.24
C ILE A 165 -4.50 2.83 0.12
N PHE A 166 -4.04 2.17 1.19
CA PHE A 166 -4.02 2.73 2.54
C PHE A 166 -2.58 2.79 3.02
N ALA A 167 -2.18 3.92 3.59
CA ALA A 167 -0.85 4.12 4.13
C ALA A 167 -0.87 5.07 5.32
N ASN A 168 0.08 4.94 6.23
CA ASN A 168 0.39 5.99 7.20
C ASN A 168 1.53 6.88 6.68
N ASP A 169 2.60 6.26 6.24
CA ASP A 169 3.71 6.81 5.45
C ASP A 169 4.41 8.06 6.05
N PRO A 170 4.74 8.05 7.37
CA PRO A 170 5.40 9.20 8.00
C PRO A 170 6.73 9.59 7.32
N PRO A 171 7.62 8.63 6.95
CA PRO A 171 8.92 8.99 6.37
C PRO A 171 8.83 9.73 5.04
N ASN A 172 7.82 9.44 4.22
CA ASN A 172 7.60 10.15 2.96
C ASN A 172 6.87 11.49 3.15
N ARG A 173 6.14 11.64 4.25
CA ARG A 173 5.47 12.90 4.61
C ARG A 173 6.44 13.91 5.23
N GLU A 174 7.46 13.42 5.92
CA GLU A 174 8.49 14.19 6.60
C GLU A 174 9.84 13.93 5.94
N LEU A 175 9.92 14.14 4.62
CA LEU A 175 11.10 13.82 3.84
C LEU A 175 12.35 14.52 4.40
N LEU A 176 13.26 13.72 4.94
CA LEU A 176 14.58 14.15 5.35
C LEU A 176 15.58 13.78 4.24
N LEU A 177 16.29 14.76 3.72
CA LEU A 177 17.38 14.52 2.78
C LEU A 177 18.63 14.19 3.59
N ALA A 178 19.30 13.08 3.24
CA ALA A 178 20.64 12.81 3.72
C ALA A 178 21.60 13.83 3.10
N GLU A 179 22.48 14.43 3.92
CA GLU A 179 23.55 15.33 3.46
C GLU A 179 24.70 14.56 2.77
#